data_dbe63129e70851f5ca5b68b05e279fec
#
_entry.id   dbe63129e70851f5ca5b68b05e279fec
#
_cell.length_a   1.000
_cell.length_b   1.000
_cell.length_c   1.000
_cell.angle_alpha   90.00
_cell.angle_beta   90.00
_cell.angle_gamma   90.00
#
_symmetry.space_group_name_H-M   'P 1'
#
loop_
_entity.id
_entity.type
_entity.pdbx_description
1 polymer ?
#
loop_
_entity_poly.entity_id
_entity_poly.type
_entity_poly.pdbx_seq_one_letter_code
_entity_poly.pdbx_strand_id
1 'polypeptide(L)'
;MVAAAAALIVFRLIRQPPILGYLLAGVLVGPFALQGRFVKDTETVSLVAEVGLVVLLFSIGVEFGWERIRRVGFRVVVIGAVEIAAMMTLGYVVGRALGWTPTTSVYLGAAMAFSSSAVLVQIMRESGQLMTLRGQLVVGVLVVEDFVAVVLLAVFAGYANQDSGGAVDIWSLVIKMIIFAIGALVFGALLAPRFMDLLGYLKSRE
;
A
#
# COMPACT_ATOMS: atom_id res chain seq x y z
N MET A 1 -18.79 12.81 1.83
CA MET A 1 -18.02 14.07 1.80
C MET A 1 -18.22 14.90 3.07
N VAL A 2 -19.46 15.27 3.48
CA VAL A 2 -19.70 16.09 4.69
C VAL A 2 -19.12 15.46 5.96
N ALA A 3 -19.34 14.17 6.19
CA ALA A 3 -18.77 13.45 7.34
C ALA A 3 -17.24 13.47 7.37
N ALA A 4 -16.60 13.30 6.22
CA ALA A 4 -15.14 13.37 6.09
C ALA A 4 -14.61 14.78 6.38
N ALA A 5 -15.30 15.83 5.92
CA ALA A 5 -14.94 17.21 6.21
C ALA A 5 -15.09 17.53 7.70
N ALA A 6 -16.17 17.09 8.33
CA ALA A 6 -16.38 17.25 9.77
C ALA A 6 -15.29 16.53 10.59
N ALA A 7 -14.99 15.28 10.22
CA ALA A 7 -13.93 14.50 10.84
C ALA A 7 -12.55 15.18 10.70
N LEU A 8 -12.23 15.71 9.51
CA LEU A 8 -11.00 16.46 9.27
C LEU A 8 -10.86 17.65 10.25
N ILE A 9 -11.92 18.44 10.41
CA ILE A 9 -11.91 19.60 11.32
C ILE A 9 -11.68 19.14 12.76
N VAL A 10 -12.43 18.13 13.22
CA VAL A 10 -12.31 17.62 14.60
C VAL A 10 -10.91 17.09 14.87
N PHE A 11 -10.37 16.24 13.96
CA PHE A 11 -9.05 15.64 14.16
C PHE A 11 -7.90 16.65 14.08
N ARG A 12 -8.03 17.70 13.26
CA ARG A 12 -7.09 18.83 13.29
C ARG A 12 -7.13 19.61 14.60
N LEU A 13 -8.31 19.84 15.17
CA LEU A 13 -8.46 20.54 16.47
C LEU A 13 -7.79 19.76 17.61
N ILE A 14 -7.89 18.43 17.62
CA ILE A 14 -7.25 17.57 18.63
C ILE A 14 -5.80 17.18 18.29
N ARG A 15 -5.23 17.77 17.22
CA ARG A 15 -3.87 17.52 16.74
C ARG A 15 -3.58 16.05 16.41
N GLN A 16 -4.57 15.33 15.94
CA GLN A 16 -4.43 13.96 15.47
C GLN A 16 -4.35 13.92 13.93
N PRO A 17 -3.69 12.90 13.35
CA PRO A 17 -3.62 12.74 11.91
C PRO A 17 -5.01 12.69 11.28
N PRO A 18 -5.30 13.51 10.26
CA PRO A 18 -6.59 13.55 9.57
C PRO A 18 -7.09 12.21 9.04
N ILE A 19 -6.16 11.31 8.68
CA ILE A 19 -6.49 9.97 8.18
C ILE A 19 -7.30 9.15 9.18
N LEU A 20 -7.02 9.28 10.48
CA LEU A 20 -7.80 8.61 11.53
C LEU A 20 -9.25 9.12 11.56
N GLY A 21 -9.43 10.43 11.30
CA GLY A 21 -10.75 11.03 11.16
C GLY A 21 -11.51 10.49 9.96
N TYR A 22 -10.85 10.30 8.83
CA TYR A 22 -11.46 9.71 7.64
C TYR A 22 -11.86 8.25 7.86
N LEU A 23 -11.01 7.45 8.53
CA LEU A 23 -11.32 6.07 8.88
C LEU A 23 -12.54 5.99 9.81
N LEU A 24 -12.58 6.82 10.87
CA LEU A 24 -13.72 6.89 11.77
C LEU A 24 -14.99 7.35 11.06
N ALA A 25 -14.92 8.37 10.22
CA ALA A 25 -16.05 8.81 9.41
C ALA A 25 -16.56 7.69 8.50
N GLY A 26 -15.64 6.93 7.86
CA GLY A 26 -15.96 5.77 7.04
C GLY A 26 -16.68 4.67 7.82
N VAL A 27 -16.22 4.37 9.03
CA VAL A 27 -16.88 3.38 9.93
C VAL A 27 -18.25 3.87 10.36
N LEU A 28 -18.42 5.15 10.71
CA LEU A 28 -19.69 5.69 11.23
C LEU A 28 -20.76 5.89 10.14
N VAL A 29 -20.35 6.18 8.91
CA VAL A 29 -21.28 6.50 7.79
C VAL A 29 -21.32 5.37 6.76
N GLY A 30 -20.44 4.39 6.87
CA GLY A 30 -20.31 3.26 5.94
C GLY A 30 -21.53 2.35 5.87
N PRO A 31 -21.54 1.39 4.93
CA PRO A 31 -22.71 0.55 4.63
C PRO A 31 -23.09 -0.36 5.81
N PHE A 32 -22.16 -0.66 6.70
CA PHE A 32 -22.39 -1.52 7.87
C PHE A 32 -22.76 -0.71 9.14
N ALA A 33 -22.65 0.62 9.09
CA ALA A 33 -23.00 1.50 10.20
C ALA A 33 -24.49 1.90 10.11
N LEU A 34 -25.13 2.06 11.24
CA LEU A 34 -26.51 2.59 11.36
C LEU A 34 -27.48 1.96 10.34
N GLN A 35 -27.38 0.65 10.12
CA GLN A 35 -28.21 -0.14 9.21
C GLN A 35 -28.12 0.31 7.73
N GLY A 36 -26.97 0.80 7.28
CA GLY A 36 -26.76 1.17 5.89
C GLY A 36 -27.55 2.39 5.40
N ARG A 37 -27.95 3.28 6.31
CA ARG A 37 -28.82 4.42 5.96
C ARG A 37 -28.15 5.46 5.06
N PHE A 38 -26.82 5.61 5.14
CA PHE A 38 -26.11 6.71 4.49
C PHE A 38 -25.41 6.31 3.18
N VAL A 39 -24.84 5.12 3.13
CA VAL A 39 -24.11 4.61 1.95
C VAL A 39 -24.74 3.30 1.52
N LYS A 40 -25.48 3.32 0.41
CA LYS A 40 -26.10 2.14 -0.18
C LYS A 40 -25.30 1.59 -1.35
N ASP A 41 -24.66 2.46 -2.09
CA ASP A 41 -23.86 2.13 -3.26
C ASP A 41 -22.38 2.00 -2.86
N THR A 42 -21.98 0.77 -2.54
CA THR A 42 -20.60 0.43 -2.18
C THR A 42 -19.71 0.32 -3.41
N GLU A 43 -20.26 0.03 -4.58
CA GLU A 43 -19.52 -0.14 -5.81
C GLU A 43 -18.95 1.20 -6.29
N THR A 44 -19.80 2.24 -6.36
CA THR A 44 -19.34 3.60 -6.70
C THR A 44 -18.30 4.13 -5.70
N VAL A 45 -18.50 3.85 -4.39
CA VAL A 45 -17.51 4.26 -3.37
C VAL A 45 -16.18 3.55 -3.57
N SER A 46 -16.18 2.25 -3.88
CA SER A 46 -14.97 1.49 -4.17
C SER A 46 -14.22 2.03 -5.39
N LEU A 47 -14.93 2.28 -6.50
CA LEU A 47 -14.33 2.85 -7.71
C LEU A 47 -13.68 4.21 -7.43
N VAL A 48 -14.35 5.11 -6.71
CA VAL A 48 -13.77 6.42 -6.35
C VAL A 48 -12.56 6.26 -5.44
N ALA A 49 -12.60 5.30 -4.50
CA ALA A 49 -11.46 5.01 -3.61
C ALA A 49 -10.27 4.47 -4.39
N GLU A 50 -10.48 3.56 -5.36
CA GLU A 50 -9.41 3.03 -6.22
C GLU A 50 -8.76 4.15 -7.05
N VAL A 51 -9.54 5.03 -7.67
CA VAL A 51 -9.02 6.19 -8.40
C VAL A 51 -8.23 7.11 -7.46
N GLY A 52 -8.76 7.38 -6.26
CA GLY A 52 -8.08 8.18 -5.23
C GLY A 52 -6.74 7.57 -4.81
N LEU A 53 -6.70 6.24 -4.63
CA LEU A 53 -5.47 5.51 -4.29
C LEU A 53 -4.43 5.61 -5.42
N VAL A 54 -4.83 5.42 -6.68
CA VAL A 54 -3.94 5.54 -7.84
C VAL A 54 -3.34 6.94 -7.91
N VAL A 55 -4.16 7.99 -7.75
CA VAL A 55 -3.70 9.39 -7.77
C VAL A 55 -2.75 9.67 -6.60
N LEU A 56 -3.04 9.15 -5.41
CA LEU A 56 -2.16 9.27 -4.24
C LEU A 56 -0.80 8.63 -4.50
N LEU A 57 -0.79 7.37 -4.95
CA LEU A 57 0.46 6.64 -5.24
C LEU A 57 1.26 7.29 -6.36
N PHE A 58 0.58 7.78 -7.40
CA PHE A 58 1.22 8.56 -8.47
C PHE A 58 1.87 9.84 -7.94
N SER A 59 1.15 10.62 -7.12
CA SER A 59 1.68 11.85 -6.50
C SER A 59 2.93 11.57 -5.67
N ILE A 60 2.92 10.50 -4.88
CA ILE A 60 4.07 10.05 -4.09
C ILE A 60 5.22 9.64 -5.00
N GLY A 61 4.93 8.87 -6.05
CA GLY A 61 5.94 8.42 -7.02
C GLY A 61 6.65 9.59 -7.71
N VAL A 62 5.93 10.65 -8.05
CA VAL A 62 6.51 11.89 -8.63
C VAL A 62 7.37 12.63 -7.62
N GLU A 63 6.95 12.71 -6.36
CA GLU A 63 7.74 13.33 -5.28
C GLU A 63 9.01 12.53 -4.95
N PHE A 64 8.95 11.20 -5.14
CA PHE A 64 10.01 10.25 -4.80
C PHE A 64 10.95 9.98 -5.98
N GLY A 65 11.71 10.94 -6.45
CA GLY A 65 12.62 10.76 -7.59
C GLY A 65 13.58 9.56 -7.44
N TRP A 66 13.93 8.94 -8.57
CA TRP A 66 14.84 7.78 -8.70
C TRP A 66 16.15 7.88 -7.91
N GLU A 67 16.73 9.08 -7.83
CA GLU A 67 17.94 9.31 -7.06
C GLU A 67 17.81 9.01 -5.57
N ARG A 68 16.62 9.20 -5.00
CA ARG A 68 16.36 8.95 -3.58
C ARG A 68 16.26 7.45 -3.30
N ILE A 69 15.59 6.70 -4.16
CA ILE A 69 15.52 5.23 -4.08
C ILE A 69 16.92 4.63 -4.19
N ARG A 70 17.74 5.13 -5.12
CA ARG A 70 19.12 4.68 -5.28
C ARG A 70 20.00 5.00 -4.06
N ARG A 71 19.72 6.09 -3.34
CA ARG A 71 20.48 6.50 -2.14
C ARG A 71 20.26 5.57 -0.95
N VAL A 72 19.06 5.05 -0.77
CA VAL A 72 18.77 4.08 0.31
C VAL A 72 19.30 2.68 -0.01
N GLY A 73 19.39 2.31 -1.28
CA GLY A 73 20.12 1.15 -1.80
C GLY A 73 19.71 -0.18 -1.16
N PHE A 74 20.67 -1.10 -1.02
CA PHE A 74 20.45 -2.45 -0.51
C PHE A 74 19.97 -2.51 0.95
N ARG A 75 20.14 -1.43 1.71
CA ARG A 75 19.70 -1.37 3.13
C ARG A 75 18.22 -1.62 3.29
N VAL A 76 17.38 -1.10 2.40
CA VAL A 76 15.92 -1.30 2.47
C VAL A 76 15.54 -2.76 2.25
N VAL A 77 16.26 -3.48 1.39
CA VAL A 77 16.04 -4.90 1.14
C VAL A 77 16.35 -5.72 2.40
N VAL A 78 17.47 -5.42 3.06
CA VAL A 78 17.84 -6.13 4.31
C VAL A 78 16.85 -5.82 5.43
N ILE A 79 16.49 -4.54 5.62
CA ILE A 79 15.53 -4.15 6.66
C ILE A 79 14.18 -4.81 6.40
N GLY A 80 13.64 -4.70 5.19
CA GLY A 80 12.36 -5.31 4.84
C GLY A 80 12.37 -6.84 4.97
N ALA A 81 13.45 -7.51 4.56
CA ALA A 81 13.57 -8.96 4.73
C ALA A 81 13.60 -9.37 6.20
N VAL A 82 14.31 -8.64 7.06
CA VAL A 82 14.35 -8.90 8.51
C VAL A 82 12.99 -8.64 9.14
N GLU A 83 12.33 -7.54 8.77
CA GLU A 83 10.99 -7.18 9.25
C GLU A 83 9.95 -8.24 8.87
N ILE A 84 9.87 -8.61 7.59
CA ILE A 84 8.97 -9.65 7.09
C ILE A 84 9.23 -10.98 7.82
N ALA A 85 10.49 -11.41 7.94
CA ALA A 85 10.84 -12.66 8.63
C ALA A 85 10.44 -12.60 10.12
N ALA A 86 10.67 -11.49 10.80
CA ALA A 86 10.32 -11.31 12.21
C ALA A 86 8.80 -11.36 12.40
N MET A 87 8.05 -10.62 11.59
CA MET A 87 6.59 -10.56 11.67
C MET A 87 5.92 -11.87 11.27
N MET A 88 6.42 -12.54 10.22
CA MET A 88 5.95 -13.87 9.85
C MET A 88 6.19 -14.89 10.99
N THR A 89 7.36 -14.85 11.61
CA THR A 89 7.69 -15.72 12.75
C THR A 89 6.79 -15.43 13.94
N LEU A 90 6.60 -14.15 14.27
CA LEU A 90 5.72 -13.72 15.37
C LEU A 90 4.28 -14.19 15.12
N GLY A 91 3.73 -13.93 13.95
CA GLY A 91 2.38 -14.36 13.60
C GLY A 91 2.21 -15.87 13.59
N TYR A 92 3.22 -16.60 13.11
CA TYR A 92 3.22 -18.06 13.18
C TYR A 92 3.17 -18.55 14.64
N VAL A 93 4.03 -18.02 15.50
CA VAL A 93 4.08 -18.39 16.93
C VAL A 93 2.76 -18.07 17.61
N VAL A 94 2.20 -16.88 17.37
CA VAL A 94 0.89 -16.48 17.91
C VAL A 94 -0.21 -17.43 17.43
N GLY A 95 -0.29 -17.74 16.14
CA GLY A 95 -1.27 -18.68 15.60
C GLY A 95 -1.15 -20.07 16.24
N ARG A 96 0.09 -20.59 16.42
CA ARG A 96 0.32 -21.87 17.10
C ARG A 96 -0.08 -21.83 18.58
N ALA A 97 0.19 -20.71 19.26
CA ALA A 97 -0.22 -20.53 20.66
C ALA A 97 -1.75 -20.47 20.84
N LEU A 98 -2.47 -19.97 19.82
CA LEU A 98 -3.94 -19.98 19.77
C LEU A 98 -4.53 -21.34 19.36
N GLY A 99 -3.70 -22.36 19.14
CA GLY A 99 -4.14 -23.70 18.74
C GLY A 99 -4.49 -23.84 17.25
N TRP A 100 -4.13 -22.89 16.41
CA TRP A 100 -4.39 -22.95 14.97
C TRP A 100 -3.50 -23.97 14.26
N THR A 101 -3.95 -24.43 13.10
CA THR A 101 -3.15 -25.35 12.27
C THR A 101 -1.86 -24.64 11.79
N PRO A 102 -0.80 -25.39 11.46
CA PRO A 102 0.43 -24.82 10.92
C PRO A 102 0.18 -23.92 9.71
N THR A 103 -0.66 -24.37 8.77
CA THR A 103 -1.03 -23.62 7.57
C THR A 103 -1.72 -22.30 7.91
N THR A 104 -2.74 -22.31 8.77
CA THR A 104 -3.44 -21.10 9.19
C THR A 104 -2.50 -20.14 9.93
N SER A 105 -1.56 -20.67 10.71
CA SER A 105 -0.55 -19.86 11.41
C SER A 105 0.43 -19.18 10.43
N VAL A 106 0.79 -19.82 9.33
CA VAL A 106 1.59 -19.19 8.25
C VAL A 106 0.81 -18.05 7.59
N TYR A 107 -0.49 -18.24 7.31
CA TYR A 107 -1.32 -17.17 6.77
C TYR A 107 -1.45 -15.97 7.73
N LEU A 108 -1.57 -16.22 9.03
CA LEU A 108 -1.54 -15.15 10.03
C LEU A 108 -0.22 -14.40 10.01
N GLY A 109 0.91 -15.13 9.95
CA GLY A 109 2.24 -14.54 9.85
C GLY A 109 2.38 -13.64 8.62
N ALA A 110 1.92 -14.11 7.47
CA ALA A 110 1.92 -13.31 6.25
C ALA A 110 1.02 -12.07 6.36
N ALA A 111 -0.18 -12.21 6.93
CA ALA A 111 -1.07 -11.07 7.12
C ALA A 111 -0.50 -10.01 8.07
N MET A 112 0.30 -10.42 9.06
CA MET A 112 0.96 -9.51 10.00
C MET A 112 2.24 -8.87 9.42
N ALA A 113 2.84 -9.49 8.40
CA ALA A 113 4.11 -9.06 7.83
C ALA A 113 3.99 -7.85 6.88
N PHE A 114 2.79 -7.49 6.48
CA PHE A 114 2.58 -6.40 5.54
C PHE A 114 1.84 -5.23 6.19
N SER A 115 2.46 -4.05 6.06
CA SER A 115 1.87 -2.80 6.51
C SER A 115 1.12 -2.09 5.39
N SER A 116 0.20 -1.16 5.77
CA SER A 116 -0.49 -0.33 4.78
C SER A 116 0.42 0.79 4.30
N SER A 117 1.03 0.61 3.13
CA SER A 117 1.90 1.61 2.49
C SER A 117 1.18 2.96 2.31
N ALA A 118 -0.10 2.94 1.87
CA ALA A 118 -0.88 4.14 1.65
C ALA A 118 -1.10 4.95 2.94
N VAL A 119 -1.44 4.28 4.04
CA VAL A 119 -1.68 4.93 5.35
C VAL A 119 -0.37 5.49 5.91
N LEU A 120 0.70 4.70 5.88
CA LEU A 120 1.99 5.10 6.45
C LEU A 120 2.59 6.28 5.70
N VAL A 121 2.58 6.25 4.38
CA VAL A 121 3.07 7.36 3.55
C VAL A 121 2.24 8.62 3.77
N GLN A 122 0.92 8.51 3.89
CA GLN A 122 0.06 9.66 4.17
C GLN A 122 0.38 10.30 5.54
N ILE A 123 0.56 9.49 6.59
CA ILE A 123 0.96 9.98 7.91
C ILE A 123 2.33 10.68 7.86
N MET A 124 3.30 10.10 7.15
CA MET A 124 4.62 10.69 6.99
C MET A 124 4.60 12.00 6.20
N ARG A 125 3.72 12.09 5.20
CA ARG A 125 3.51 13.31 4.43
C ARG A 125 2.90 14.42 5.30
N GLU A 126 1.87 14.10 6.07
CA GLU A 126 1.21 15.05 6.98
C GLU A 126 2.14 15.53 8.10
N SER A 127 3.04 14.66 8.59
CA SER A 127 4.05 15.00 9.60
C SER A 127 5.30 15.68 9.03
N GLY A 128 5.39 15.89 7.71
CA GLY A 128 6.54 16.49 7.04
C GLY A 128 7.81 15.61 7.04
N GLN A 129 7.69 14.33 7.38
CA GLN A 129 8.83 13.41 7.50
C GLN A 129 9.14 12.64 6.22
N LEU A 130 8.27 12.70 5.22
CA LEU A 130 8.39 11.91 3.98
C LEU A 130 9.72 12.13 3.26
N MET A 131 10.22 13.36 3.23
CA MET A 131 11.46 13.74 2.53
C MET A 131 12.73 13.55 3.37
N THR A 132 12.62 13.15 4.62
CA THR A 132 13.77 12.84 5.48
C THR A 132 14.42 11.52 5.06
N LEU A 133 15.65 11.28 5.50
CA LEU A 133 16.33 9.99 5.28
C LEU A 133 15.51 8.81 5.87
N ARG A 134 14.90 9.03 7.03
CA ARG A 134 14.04 8.03 7.68
C ARG A 134 12.81 7.72 6.82
N GLY A 135 12.15 8.76 6.29
CA GLY A 135 11.01 8.61 5.40
C GLY A 135 11.36 7.86 4.12
N GLN A 136 12.52 8.16 3.54
CA GLN A 136 13.02 7.48 2.36
C GLN A 136 13.29 5.98 2.62
N LEU A 137 13.85 5.65 3.80
CA LEU A 137 14.06 4.26 4.21
C LEU A 137 12.72 3.53 4.37
N VAL A 138 11.76 4.14 5.08
CA VAL A 138 10.43 3.54 5.29
C VAL A 138 9.72 3.29 3.95
N VAL A 139 9.67 4.28 3.06
CA VAL A 139 9.04 4.08 1.74
C VAL A 139 9.77 3.01 0.92
N GLY A 140 11.10 2.95 1.01
CA GLY A 140 11.86 1.90 0.37
C GLY A 140 11.54 0.50 0.91
N VAL A 141 11.38 0.36 2.22
CA VAL A 141 10.96 -0.91 2.87
C VAL A 141 9.56 -1.30 2.41
N LEU A 142 8.60 -0.36 2.41
CA LEU A 142 7.24 -0.60 1.92
C LEU A 142 7.21 -1.13 0.48
N VAL A 143 8.05 -0.59 -0.41
CA VAL A 143 8.16 -1.10 -1.79
C VAL A 143 8.65 -2.56 -1.81
N VAL A 144 9.59 -2.91 -0.92
CA VAL A 144 10.06 -4.30 -0.79
C VAL A 144 8.94 -5.20 -0.24
N GLU A 145 8.21 -4.74 0.78
CA GLU A 145 7.06 -5.47 1.34
C GLU A 145 5.99 -5.72 0.27
N ASP A 146 5.59 -4.71 -0.49
CA ASP A 146 4.58 -4.82 -1.55
C ASP A 146 5.02 -5.85 -2.62
N PHE A 147 6.30 -5.86 -2.99
CA PHE A 147 6.83 -6.85 -3.92
C PHE A 147 6.78 -8.27 -3.35
N VAL A 148 7.20 -8.46 -2.10
CA VAL A 148 7.17 -9.77 -1.42
C VAL A 148 5.74 -10.23 -1.19
N ALA A 149 4.81 -9.31 -0.87
CA ALA A 149 3.39 -9.61 -0.70
C ALA A 149 2.78 -10.27 -1.94
N VAL A 150 3.05 -9.73 -3.12
CA VAL A 150 2.54 -10.31 -4.37
C VAL A 150 3.13 -11.68 -4.63
N VAL A 151 4.42 -11.89 -4.36
CA VAL A 151 5.06 -13.22 -4.48
C VAL A 151 4.42 -14.21 -3.51
N LEU A 152 4.23 -13.84 -2.23
CA LEU A 152 3.60 -14.69 -1.23
C LEU A 152 2.14 -15.02 -1.56
N LEU A 153 1.37 -14.03 -2.03
CA LEU A 153 0.00 -14.27 -2.49
C LEU A 153 -0.06 -15.29 -3.63
N ALA A 154 0.88 -15.22 -4.55
CA ALA A 154 0.97 -16.19 -5.64
C ALA A 154 1.32 -17.60 -5.16
N VAL A 155 2.26 -17.70 -4.21
CA VAL A 155 2.61 -18.98 -3.57
C VAL A 155 1.39 -19.57 -2.85
N PHE A 156 0.67 -18.75 -2.09
CA PHE A 156 -0.52 -19.21 -1.36
C PHE A 156 -1.67 -19.58 -2.30
N ALA A 157 -1.89 -18.82 -3.37
CA ALA A 157 -2.86 -19.18 -4.40
C ALA A 157 -2.52 -20.52 -5.07
N GLY A 158 -1.23 -20.78 -5.34
CA GLY A 158 -0.76 -22.04 -5.84
C GLY A 158 -1.00 -23.20 -4.88
N TYR A 159 -0.78 -22.95 -3.59
CA TYR A 159 -1.02 -23.96 -2.55
C TYR A 159 -2.51 -24.31 -2.40
N ALA A 160 -3.38 -23.30 -2.47
CA ALA A 160 -4.84 -23.49 -2.37
C ALA A 160 -5.42 -24.25 -3.57
N ASN A 161 -4.78 -24.16 -4.75
CA ASN A 161 -5.24 -24.81 -5.98
C ASN A 161 -4.57 -26.17 -6.27
N GLN A 162 -3.79 -26.73 -5.34
CA GLN A 162 -3.14 -28.04 -5.54
C GLN A 162 -4.12 -29.17 -5.82
N ASP A 163 -5.33 -29.10 -5.25
CA ASP A 163 -6.40 -30.07 -5.52
C ASP A 163 -6.98 -29.96 -6.95
N SER A 164 -6.70 -28.90 -7.68
CA SER A 164 -7.22 -28.63 -9.03
C SER A 164 -6.21 -28.94 -10.15
N GLY A 165 -5.06 -29.55 -9.84
CA GLY A 165 -4.08 -30.00 -10.83
C GLY A 165 -3.25 -28.91 -11.53
N GLY A 166 -3.37 -27.65 -11.08
CA GLY A 166 -2.63 -26.49 -11.62
C GLY A 166 -1.49 -26.07 -10.72
N ALA A 167 -0.28 -26.62 -10.92
CA ALA A 167 0.91 -26.06 -10.31
C ALA A 167 1.08 -24.62 -10.80
N VAL A 168 0.99 -23.64 -9.88
CA VAL A 168 1.34 -22.25 -10.22
C VAL A 168 2.85 -22.22 -10.48
N ASP A 169 3.22 -21.92 -11.72
CA ASP A 169 4.61 -21.70 -12.06
C ASP A 169 5.09 -20.37 -11.47
N ILE A 170 5.65 -20.45 -10.25
CA ILE A 170 6.16 -19.31 -9.50
C ILE A 170 7.20 -18.54 -10.33
N TRP A 171 8.01 -19.22 -11.13
CA TRP A 171 9.00 -18.59 -11.99
C TRP A 171 8.37 -17.73 -13.08
N SER A 172 7.34 -18.26 -13.76
CA SER A 172 6.56 -17.50 -14.74
C SER A 172 5.94 -16.23 -14.12
N LEU A 173 5.45 -16.35 -12.90
CA LEU A 173 4.81 -15.25 -12.18
C LEU A 173 5.84 -14.18 -11.77
N VAL A 174 6.97 -14.57 -11.22
CA VAL A 174 8.08 -13.65 -10.88
C VAL A 174 8.60 -12.95 -12.15
N ILE A 175 8.77 -13.67 -13.25
CA ILE A 175 9.19 -13.07 -14.52
C ILE A 175 8.15 -12.06 -15.02
N LYS A 176 6.85 -12.37 -15.00
CA LYS A 176 5.79 -11.44 -15.38
C LYS A 176 5.78 -10.20 -14.51
N MET A 177 5.99 -10.33 -13.21
CA MET A 177 6.11 -9.19 -12.28
C MET A 177 7.31 -8.31 -12.61
N ILE A 178 8.48 -8.90 -12.87
CA ILE A 178 9.69 -8.16 -13.25
C ILE A 178 9.46 -7.42 -14.57
N ILE A 179 8.88 -8.09 -15.57
CA ILE A 179 8.56 -7.47 -16.86
C ILE A 179 7.57 -6.32 -16.66
N PHE A 180 6.53 -6.52 -15.86
CA PHE A 180 5.56 -5.47 -15.54
C PHE A 180 6.23 -4.29 -14.83
N ALA A 181 7.06 -4.54 -13.81
CA ALA A 181 7.75 -3.50 -13.07
C ALA A 181 8.70 -2.68 -13.96
N ILE A 182 9.48 -3.36 -14.80
CA ILE A 182 10.37 -2.70 -15.78
C ILE A 182 9.54 -1.91 -16.79
N GLY A 183 8.46 -2.50 -17.32
CA GLY A 183 7.55 -1.84 -18.25
C GLY A 183 6.92 -0.58 -17.65
N ALA A 184 6.45 -0.66 -16.39
CA ALA A 184 5.88 0.47 -15.67
C ALA A 184 6.91 1.58 -15.41
N LEU A 185 8.15 1.21 -15.05
CA LEU A 185 9.24 2.18 -14.86
C LEU A 185 9.60 2.88 -16.17
N VAL A 186 9.76 2.14 -17.27
CA VAL A 186 10.07 2.69 -18.60
C VAL A 186 8.93 3.59 -19.09
N PHE A 187 7.69 3.13 -18.96
CA PHE A 187 6.52 3.89 -19.34
C PHE A 187 6.38 5.17 -18.51
N GLY A 188 6.55 5.06 -17.19
CA GLY A 188 6.57 6.22 -16.28
C GLY A 188 7.69 7.20 -16.63
N ALA A 189 8.90 6.73 -16.87
CA ALA A 189 10.04 7.58 -17.25
C ALA A 189 9.83 8.31 -18.58
N LEU A 190 9.12 7.70 -19.52
CA LEU A 190 8.83 8.30 -20.83
C LEU A 190 7.63 9.26 -20.80
N LEU A 191 6.59 8.93 -20.03
CA LEU A 191 5.36 9.72 -19.97
C LEU A 191 5.37 10.83 -18.94
N ALA A 192 5.97 10.60 -17.75
CA ALA A 192 5.96 11.60 -16.69
C ALA A 192 6.51 12.97 -17.11
N PRO A 193 7.66 13.07 -17.82
CA PRO A 193 8.15 14.36 -18.29
C PRO A 193 7.17 15.05 -19.24
N ARG A 194 6.61 14.28 -20.19
CA ARG A 194 5.63 14.84 -21.17
C ARG A 194 4.36 15.35 -20.50
N PHE A 195 3.87 14.65 -19.48
CA PHE A 195 2.72 15.10 -18.68
C PHE A 195 3.03 16.36 -17.88
N MET A 196 4.21 16.44 -17.28
CA MET A 196 4.65 17.61 -16.54
C MET A 196 4.82 18.83 -17.45
N ASP A 197 5.38 18.66 -18.64
CA ASP A 197 5.52 19.72 -19.65
C ASP A 197 4.14 20.22 -20.11
N LEU A 198 3.18 19.32 -20.31
CA LEU A 198 1.81 19.67 -20.69
C LEU A 198 1.10 20.46 -19.59
N LEU A 199 1.26 20.04 -18.33
CA LEU A 199 0.69 20.76 -17.17
C LEU A 199 1.37 22.13 -16.96
N GLY A 200 2.70 22.19 -17.15
CA GLY A 200 3.45 23.46 -17.11
C GLY A 200 3.00 24.45 -18.16
N TYR A 201 2.72 23.98 -19.37
CA TYR A 201 2.20 24.81 -20.46
C TYR A 201 0.79 25.34 -20.18
N LEU A 202 -0.07 24.56 -19.54
CA LEU A 202 -1.41 25.00 -19.13
C LEU A 202 -1.37 26.06 -18.02
N LYS A 203 -0.42 25.93 -17.08
CA LYS A 203 -0.27 26.87 -15.96
C LYS A 203 0.36 28.22 -16.37
N SER A 204 1.10 28.27 -17.46
CA SER A 204 1.72 29.51 -17.96
C SER A 204 0.77 30.39 -18.78
N ARG A 205 -0.48 29.96 -18.97
CA ARG A 205 -1.51 30.72 -19.73
C ARG A 205 -2.54 31.43 -18.83
N GLU A 206 -2.47 31.27 -17.53
CA GLU A 206 -3.19 32.09 -16.54
C GLU A 206 -2.27 33.16 -15.92
#